data_683c15c6575e7636d6786c49f98e70d0
#
_entry.id   683c15c6575e7636d6786c49f98e70d0
#
_cell.length_a   1.000
_cell.length_b   1.000
_cell.length_c   1.000
_cell.angle_alpha   90.00
_cell.angle_beta   90.00
_cell.angle_gamma   90.00
#
_symmetry.space_group_name_H-M   'P 1'
#
loop_
_entity.id
_entity.type
_entity.pdbx_description
1 polymer ?
#
loop_
_entity_poly.entity_id
_entity_poly.type
_entity_poly.pdbx_seq_one_letter_code
_entity_poly.pdbx_strand_id
1 'polypeptide(L)'
;MVTLIDEEKDKKKSTMVSKPLFSLLLLTVALVVFQTGTLVNAEDSEPSSSTRKPLVKIVKGKKLCDKGWECKGWSEYCCNHTISDFFETYQFENLFSKRNSPVAHAVGFWDYRSFITAAAEYQPLGFGTAGEKLQGMKEVAAFLGHVGSKTSCGYGVATGGPLAWGLCYNKEMSPDQLYCDDYYKLTYPCTPGVSYHGRGALPVYWNYNYGQTGEALKVDLLSHPEYLENNATLAFQAAIWRWMTPPKKHLPSAHDVFVGKWKPTKNDTAAKRTPGFGATINVLYGDQICNSGFDNDEMNNIVSHYLYYLDLIGVGREEAGPHEKLSCADQEPFSSSSSAPPSSGSSS
;
A
#
# COMPACT_ATOMS: atom_id res chain seq x y z
N MET A 1 -47.20 -5.11 -41.97
CA MET A 1 -47.91 -6.36 -42.05
C MET A 1 -47.66 -7.06 -40.73
N VAL A 2 -48.38 -6.62 -39.66
CA VAL A 2 -49.62 -7.21 -39.11
C VAL A 2 -49.44 -8.74 -38.95
N THR A 3 -49.29 -9.23 -37.73
CA THR A 3 -50.41 -9.64 -36.86
C THR A 3 -49.93 -9.94 -35.44
N LEU A 4 -50.65 -9.39 -34.49
CA LEU A 4 -50.85 -9.76 -33.09
C LEU A 4 -51.66 -11.06 -32.97
N ILE A 5 -51.48 -11.85 -31.90
CA ILE A 5 -52.49 -12.66 -31.16
C ILE A 5 -51.78 -12.99 -29.81
N ASP A 6 -52.09 -12.46 -28.70
CA ASP A 6 -53.21 -12.47 -27.75
C ASP A 6 -53.46 -13.81 -27.02
N GLU A 7 -53.37 -13.69 -25.68
CA GLU A 7 -54.07 -14.31 -24.56
C GLU A 7 -54.18 -15.85 -24.43
N GLU A 8 -53.88 -16.40 -23.26
CA GLU A 8 -54.94 -16.75 -22.30
C GLU A 8 -54.42 -17.12 -20.90
N LYS A 9 -55.15 -16.59 -19.91
CA LYS A 9 -55.10 -16.88 -18.48
C LYS A 9 -55.54 -18.31 -18.18
N ASP A 10 -54.93 -18.96 -17.21
CA ASP A 10 -55.76 -19.84 -16.39
C ASP A 10 -55.38 -19.78 -14.89
N LYS A 11 -56.32 -19.38 -14.10
CA LYS A 11 -56.39 -19.41 -12.63
C LYS A 11 -56.80 -20.82 -12.19
N LYS A 12 -56.13 -21.38 -11.20
CA LYS A 12 -56.81 -22.29 -10.25
C LYS A 12 -56.40 -22.04 -8.80
N LYS A 13 -57.43 -21.75 -8.06
CA LYS A 13 -57.56 -21.52 -6.62
C LYS A 13 -57.46 -22.81 -5.82
N SER A 14 -57.19 -22.57 -4.52
CA SER A 14 -57.71 -23.28 -3.32
C SER A 14 -56.88 -24.50 -2.90
N THR A 15 -56.56 -24.71 -1.63
CA THR A 15 -57.36 -24.60 -0.43
C THR A 15 -56.46 -24.58 0.82
N MET A 16 -56.94 -23.84 1.80
CA MET A 16 -56.52 -23.76 3.19
C MET A 16 -56.93 -25.03 3.95
N VAL A 17 -56.05 -25.62 4.80
CA VAL A 17 -56.51 -26.43 5.94
C VAL A 17 -55.57 -26.20 7.12
N SER A 18 -56.09 -25.60 8.07
CA SER A 18 -56.03 -25.49 9.53
C SER A 18 -55.08 -26.33 10.35
N LYS A 19 -54.62 -25.64 11.43
CA LYS A 19 -53.96 -26.15 12.67
C LYS A 19 -54.78 -27.20 13.42
N PRO A 20 -54.23 -27.92 14.43
CA PRO A 20 -54.20 -27.44 15.80
C PRO A 20 -52.90 -27.78 16.57
N LEU A 21 -52.53 -26.91 17.46
CA LEU A 21 -52.43 -26.89 18.92
C LEU A 21 -52.44 -28.25 19.67
N PHE A 22 -51.41 -28.46 20.49
CA PHE A 22 -51.45 -29.03 21.83
C PHE A 22 -50.07 -28.84 22.44
N SER A 23 -49.92 -27.95 23.44
CA SER A 23 -50.15 -28.10 24.89
C SER A 23 -48.94 -28.77 25.55
N LEU A 24 -48.21 -28.06 26.30
CA LEU A 24 -48.22 -27.70 27.76
C LEU A 24 -47.61 -28.78 28.67
N LEU A 25 -46.83 -28.30 29.62
CA LEU A 25 -46.42 -28.83 30.95
C LEU A 25 -45.14 -29.68 30.98
N LEU A 26 -44.19 -29.29 31.82
CA LEU A 26 -43.99 -29.30 33.28
C LEU A 26 -42.64 -28.69 33.61
N LEU A 27 -42.50 -27.67 34.32
CA LEU A 27 -42.25 -27.46 35.76
C LEU A 27 -41.55 -28.58 36.55
N THR A 28 -40.30 -28.31 36.99
CA THR A 28 -39.82 -28.63 38.35
C THR A 28 -38.58 -27.75 38.62
N VAL A 29 -38.70 -26.80 39.43
CA VAL A 29 -38.42 -26.72 40.89
C VAL A 29 -36.93 -26.49 41.19
N ALA A 30 -36.74 -25.34 41.72
CA ALA A 30 -35.64 -24.69 42.37
C ALA A 30 -34.91 -25.54 43.43
N LEU A 31 -33.64 -25.25 43.58
CA LEU A 31 -32.98 -25.26 44.88
C LEU A 31 -32.04 -24.07 44.99
N VAL A 32 -32.50 -23.13 45.82
CA VAL A 32 -31.74 -21.99 46.30
C VAL A 32 -30.76 -22.52 47.35
N VAL A 33 -29.48 -22.29 47.13
CA VAL A 33 -28.48 -22.31 48.20
C VAL A 33 -27.91 -20.90 48.31
N PHE A 34 -28.37 -20.22 49.34
CA PHE A 34 -27.75 -19.02 49.88
C PHE A 34 -26.37 -19.40 50.43
N GLN A 35 -25.34 -18.82 49.89
CA GLN A 35 -24.09 -18.63 50.63
C GLN A 35 -23.74 -17.14 50.54
N THR A 36 -23.78 -16.53 51.67
CA THR A 36 -23.23 -15.20 51.99
C THR A 36 -21.73 -15.19 51.73
N GLY A 37 -21.31 -14.47 50.71
CA GLY A 37 -19.92 -14.18 50.45
C GLY A 37 -19.77 -12.70 50.15
N THR A 38 -19.06 -12.04 50.98
CA THR A 38 -18.63 -10.64 51.02
C THR A 38 -18.48 -9.98 49.66
N LEU A 39 -19.12 -8.83 49.48
CA LEU A 39 -18.86 -7.82 48.46
C LEU A 39 -17.39 -7.38 48.57
N VAL A 40 -16.57 -7.84 47.65
CA VAL A 40 -15.29 -7.21 47.34
C VAL A 40 -15.56 -6.32 46.13
N ASN A 41 -15.46 -5.02 46.33
CA ASN A 41 -15.42 -4.05 45.24
C ASN A 41 -14.27 -4.42 44.30
N ALA A 42 -14.58 -4.96 43.13
CA ALA A 42 -13.67 -4.98 42.01
C ALA A 42 -13.67 -3.57 41.40
N GLU A 43 -12.71 -2.75 41.77
CA GLU A 43 -12.30 -1.62 40.96
C GLU A 43 -11.89 -2.17 39.59
N ASP A 44 -12.60 -1.78 38.56
CA ASP A 44 -12.18 -1.94 37.17
C ASP A 44 -10.88 -1.15 36.96
N SER A 45 -9.75 -1.78 37.25
CA SER A 45 -8.49 -1.33 36.74
C SER A 45 -8.36 -1.81 35.30
N GLU A 46 -8.63 -0.91 34.35
CA GLU A 46 -8.14 -1.07 32.97
C GLU A 46 -6.68 -1.56 33.01
N PRO A 47 -6.32 -2.61 32.26
CA PRO A 47 -4.92 -2.98 32.14
C PRO A 47 -4.20 -1.86 31.42
N SER A 48 -3.45 -1.07 32.16
CA SER A 48 -2.50 -0.14 31.59
C SER A 48 -1.65 -0.92 30.59
N SER A 49 -1.72 -0.54 29.33
CA SER A 49 -0.84 -1.00 28.25
C SER A 49 0.60 -0.65 28.63
N SER A 50 1.20 -1.49 29.46
CA SER A 50 2.65 -1.44 29.63
C SER A 50 3.25 -1.91 28.31
N THR A 51 3.75 -0.99 27.52
CA THR A 51 4.62 -1.24 26.39
C THR A 51 5.82 -2.04 26.87
N ARG A 52 5.70 -3.37 26.86
CA ARG A 52 6.85 -4.26 27.09
C ARG A 52 7.82 -3.97 25.96
N LYS A 53 8.97 -3.40 26.30
CA LYS A 53 10.09 -3.29 25.34
C LYS A 53 10.38 -4.69 24.79
N PRO A 54 10.46 -4.87 23.47
CA PRO A 54 10.70 -6.18 22.89
C PRO A 54 11.99 -6.76 23.45
N LEU A 55 11.94 -8.03 23.86
CA LEU A 55 13.09 -8.74 24.41
C LEU A 55 14.04 -9.11 23.27
N VAL A 56 15.19 -8.48 23.23
CA VAL A 56 16.24 -8.78 22.26
C VAL A 56 17.24 -9.76 22.89
N LYS A 57 17.48 -10.89 22.22
CA LYS A 57 18.48 -11.89 22.61
C LYS A 57 19.64 -11.88 21.62
N ILE A 58 20.87 -12.05 22.13
CA ILE A 58 22.06 -12.26 21.31
C ILE A 58 22.37 -13.77 21.33
N VAL A 59 22.27 -14.42 20.16
CA VAL A 59 22.56 -15.83 20.00
C VAL A 59 23.64 -15.97 18.93
N LYS A 60 24.79 -16.56 19.29
CA LYS A 60 25.94 -16.71 18.38
C LYS A 60 26.33 -15.43 17.63
N GLY A 61 26.33 -14.30 18.35
CA GLY A 61 26.66 -12.98 17.79
C GLY A 61 25.58 -12.32 16.95
N LYS A 62 24.41 -12.94 16.82
CA LYS A 62 23.26 -12.42 16.08
C LYS A 62 22.22 -11.86 17.03
N LYS A 63 21.66 -10.70 16.68
CA LYS A 63 20.58 -10.06 17.42
C LYS A 63 19.25 -10.68 16.96
N LEU A 64 18.56 -11.39 17.84
CA LEU A 64 17.27 -12.02 17.60
C LEU A 64 16.18 -11.33 18.40
N CYS A 65 15.02 -11.15 17.79
CA CYS A 65 13.81 -10.71 18.48
C CYS A 65 13.18 -11.83 19.29
N ASP A 66 12.32 -11.47 20.23
CA ASP A 66 11.45 -12.39 20.96
C ASP A 66 10.55 -13.21 20.02
N LYS A 67 10.22 -12.70 18.84
CA LYS A 67 9.51 -13.41 17.76
C LYS A 67 10.38 -14.34 16.92
N GLY A 68 11.66 -14.45 17.22
CA GLY A 68 12.57 -15.45 16.65
C GLY A 68 13.25 -15.07 15.32
N TRP A 69 13.05 -13.87 14.81
CA TRP A 69 13.74 -13.45 13.58
C TRP A 69 15.08 -12.77 13.84
N GLU A 70 15.97 -12.94 12.89
CA GLU A 70 17.31 -12.36 12.92
C GLU A 70 17.27 -10.89 12.45
N CYS A 71 17.88 -10.00 13.23
CA CYS A 71 18.01 -8.60 12.88
C CYS A 71 19.15 -8.40 11.89
N LYS A 72 18.82 -8.09 10.64
CA LYS A 72 19.81 -7.74 9.62
C LYS A 72 20.49 -6.40 9.97
N GLY A 73 21.82 -6.39 10.00
CA GLY A 73 22.61 -5.16 10.13
C GLY A 73 22.38 -4.37 11.43
N TRP A 74 21.94 -5.03 12.52
CA TRP A 74 21.65 -4.36 13.80
C TRP A 74 20.58 -3.25 13.70
N SER A 75 19.58 -3.47 12.83
CA SER A 75 18.48 -2.53 12.62
C SER A 75 17.84 -2.07 13.95
N GLU A 76 17.63 -0.75 14.08
CA GLU A 76 16.90 -0.15 15.20
C GLU A 76 15.41 -0.55 15.24
N TYR A 77 14.84 -0.95 14.10
CA TYR A 77 13.44 -1.37 13.96
C TYR A 77 13.24 -2.86 14.19
N CYS A 78 14.32 -3.61 14.34
CA CYS A 78 14.22 -5.02 14.65
C CYS A 78 13.52 -5.22 15.99
N CYS A 79 12.56 -6.14 16.02
CA CYS A 79 11.72 -6.42 17.18
C CYS A 79 10.55 -5.43 17.43
N ASN A 80 10.33 -4.47 16.55
CA ASN A 80 9.08 -3.71 16.53
C ASN A 80 7.90 -4.57 16.08
N HIS A 81 6.71 -4.02 16.12
CA HIS A 81 5.53 -4.69 15.54
C HIS A 81 5.78 -5.03 14.08
N THR A 82 5.33 -6.21 13.65
CA THR A 82 5.36 -6.60 12.24
C THR A 82 4.12 -6.10 11.53
N ILE A 83 4.17 -6.01 10.21
CA ILE A 83 2.99 -5.61 9.43
C ILE A 83 1.83 -6.58 9.69
N SER A 84 2.09 -7.88 9.81
CA SER A 84 1.07 -8.89 10.12
C SER A 84 0.46 -8.80 11.52
N ASP A 85 1.03 -7.99 12.43
CA ASP A 85 0.42 -7.72 13.75
C ASP A 85 -0.73 -6.69 13.68
N PHE A 86 -0.89 -5.98 12.56
CA PHE A 86 -1.88 -4.91 12.42
C PHE A 86 -2.54 -4.81 11.04
N PHE A 87 -2.05 -5.54 10.06
CA PHE A 87 -2.62 -5.60 8.72
C PHE A 87 -2.86 -7.05 8.33
N GLU A 88 -4.12 -7.43 8.31
CA GLU A 88 -4.56 -8.81 8.12
C GLU A 88 -5.11 -9.06 6.71
N THR A 89 -5.30 -10.33 6.37
CA THR A 89 -5.82 -10.75 5.06
C THR A 89 -7.12 -10.04 4.69
N TYR A 90 -8.08 -9.94 5.62
CA TYR A 90 -9.37 -9.32 5.34
C TYR A 90 -9.25 -7.82 4.99
N GLN A 91 -8.28 -7.10 5.58
CA GLN A 91 -8.02 -5.70 5.24
C GLN A 91 -7.47 -5.58 3.82
N PHE A 92 -6.50 -6.43 3.44
CA PHE A 92 -6.00 -6.49 2.06
C PHE A 92 -7.14 -6.80 1.06
N GLU A 93 -8.00 -7.77 1.38
CA GLU A 93 -9.17 -8.10 0.57
C GLU A 93 -10.15 -6.91 0.43
N ASN A 94 -10.33 -6.12 1.48
CA ASN A 94 -11.19 -4.94 1.46
C ASN A 94 -10.59 -3.80 0.63
N LEU A 95 -9.27 -3.54 0.76
CA LEU A 95 -8.58 -2.50 -0.01
C LEU A 95 -8.71 -2.75 -1.51
N PHE A 96 -8.54 -3.99 -1.92
CA PHE A 96 -8.46 -4.42 -3.33
C PHE A 96 -9.65 -5.32 -3.72
N SER A 97 -10.85 -4.97 -3.25
CA SER A 97 -12.03 -5.84 -3.35
C SER A 97 -12.45 -6.18 -4.79
N LYS A 98 -12.03 -5.39 -5.78
CA LYS A 98 -12.35 -5.61 -7.20
C LYS A 98 -11.19 -6.19 -8.03
N ARG A 99 -9.99 -6.43 -7.41
CA ARG A 99 -8.80 -6.93 -8.14
C ARG A 99 -9.02 -8.25 -8.87
N ASN A 100 -9.94 -9.09 -8.37
CA ASN A 100 -10.31 -10.38 -8.97
C ASN A 100 -11.69 -10.36 -9.67
N SER A 101 -12.22 -9.16 -9.97
CA SER A 101 -13.42 -9.03 -10.81
C SER A 101 -13.17 -9.67 -12.20
N PRO A 102 -14.18 -10.28 -12.84
CA PRO A 102 -14.02 -10.87 -14.17
C PRO A 102 -13.50 -9.91 -15.25
N VAL A 103 -13.61 -8.59 -15.02
CA VAL A 103 -13.12 -7.55 -15.93
C VAL A 103 -11.74 -6.98 -15.50
N ALA A 104 -11.13 -7.51 -14.44
CA ALA A 104 -9.78 -7.15 -14.06
C ALA A 104 -8.75 -7.86 -14.95
N HIS A 105 -7.58 -7.23 -15.13
CA HIS A 105 -6.56 -7.71 -16.06
C HIS A 105 -5.51 -8.62 -15.40
N ALA A 106 -5.44 -8.62 -14.07
CA ALA A 106 -4.49 -9.42 -13.29
C ALA A 106 -5.19 -10.38 -12.30
N VAL A 107 -6.33 -10.97 -12.73
CA VAL A 107 -7.14 -11.89 -11.92
C VAL A 107 -6.27 -13.04 -11.38
N GLY A 108 -6.31 -13.24 -10.05
CA GLY A 108 -5.57 -14.34 -9.38
C GLY A 108 -4.07 -14.10 -9.22
N PHE A 109 -3.52 -12.99 -9.70
CA PHE A 109 -2.09 -12.69 -9.56
C PHE A 109 -1.72 -12.12 -8.19
N TRP A 110 -2.48 -11.13 -7.69
CA TRP A 110 -2.18 -10.42 -6.45
C TRP A 110 -2.83 -11.06 -5.24
N ASP A 111 -2.06 -11.30 -4.17
CA ASP A 111 -2.57 -11.82 -2.91
C ASP A 111 -1.82 -11.24 -1.69
N TYR A 112 -2.46 -11.32 -0.52
CA TYR A 112 -1.93 -10.85 0.76
C TYR A 112 -0.60 -11.53 1.13
N ARG A 113 -0.48 -12.84 0.88
CA ARG A 113 0.71 -13.60 1.24
C ARG A 113 1.94 -13.11 0.47
N SER A 114 1.77 -12.84 -0.83
CA SER A 114 2.83 -12.28 -1.68
C SER A 114 3.29 -10.92 -1.17
N PHE A 115 2.34 -10.04 -0.73
CA PHE A 115 2.68 -8.76 -0.13
C PHE A 115 3.46 -8.93 1.19
N ILE A 116 2.97 -9.73 2.13
CA ILE A 116 3.63 -9.94 3.44
C ILE A 116 5.01 -10.61 3.27
N THR A 117 5.13 -11.57 2.35
CA THR A 117 6.41 -12.24 2.06
C THR A 117 7.43 -11.24 1.52
N ALA A 118 7.03 -10.37 0.60
CA ALA A 118 7.88 -9.29 0.10
C ALA A 118 8.26 -8.29 1.20
N ALA A 119 7.29 -7.86 2.01
CA ALA A 119 7.49 -6.90 3.09
C ALA A 119 8.44 -7.41 4.17
N ALA A 120 8.46 -8.71 4.44
CA ALA A 120 9.29 -9.32 5.49
C ALA A 120 10.79 -9.00 5.36
N GLU A 121 11.28 -8.79 4.14
CA GLU A 121 12.68 -8.43 3.90
C GLU A 121 12.99 -6.96 4.28
N TYR A 122 11.99 -6.09 4.24
CA TYR A 122 12.14 -4.65 4.46
C TYR A 122 11.67 -4.20 5.85
N GLN A 123 10.92 -5.01 6.57
CA GLN A 123 10.51 -4.72 7.95
C GLN A 123 11.72 -4.48 8.88
N PRO A 124 12.82 -5.26 8.82
CA PRO A 124 14.03 -4.95 9.59
C PRO A 124 14.71 -3.64 9.18
N LEU A 125 14.38 -3.08 8.01
CA LEU A 125 14.90 -1.81 7.52
C LEU A 125 13.98 -0.62 7.86
N GLY A 126 12.80 -0.90 8.42
CA GLY A 126 11.84 0.11 8.88
C GLY A 126 10.50 0.13 8.15
N PHE A 127 10.34 -0.60 7.03
CA PHE A 127 9.09 -0.60 6.29
C PHE A 127 7.92 -1.14 7.13
N GLY A 128 6.95 -0.28 7.42
CA GLY A 128 5.80 -0.58 8.29
C GLY A 128 6.17 -0.84 9.75
N THR A 129 7.44 -0.63 10.14
CA THR A 129 7.96 -0.94 11.48
C THR A 129 8.70 0.24 12.12
N ALA A 130 8.90 1.33 11.39
CA ALA A 130 9.50 2.55 11.90
C ALA A 130 8.50 3.29 12.82
N GLY A 131 8.90 3.53 14.06
CA GLY A 131 8.05 4.17 15.06
C GLY A 131 7.07 3.22 15.73
N GLU A 132 5.92 3.76 16.16
CA GLU A 132 4.86 2.99 16.80
C GLU A 132 3.92 2.34 15.78
N LYS A 133 3.07 1.44 16.27
CA LYS A 133 2.10 0.69 15.44
C LYS A 133 1.29 1.59 14.50
N LEU A 134 0.78 2.72 15.01
CA LEU A 134 -0.01 3.67 14.22
C LEU A 134 0.80 4.22 13.03
N GLN A 135 2.07 4.56 13.23
CA GLN A 135 2.94 5.02 12.15
C GLN A 135 3.16 3.93 11.09
N GLY A 136 3.33 2.68 11.53
CA GLY A 136 3.43 1.53 10.63
C GLY A 136 2.17 1.32 9.80
N MET A 137 0.99 1.40 10.42
CA MET A 137 -0.30 1.34 9.74
C MET A 137 -0.45 2.45 8.69
N LYS A 138 -0.10 3.69 9.05
CA LYS A 138 -0.12 4.84 8.13
C LYS A 138 0.84 4.65 6.95
N GLU A 139 2.03 4.10 7.17
CA GLU A 139 2.99 3.85 6.10
C GLU A 139 2.51 2.75 5.15
N VAL A 140 1.94 1.65 5.67
CA VAL A 140 1.35 0.59 4.83
C VAL A 140 0.20 1.14 3.99
N ALA A 141 -0.67 1.98 4.58
CA ALA A 141 -1.74 2.65 3.85
C ALA A 141 -1.20 3.59 2.76
N ALA A 142 -0.14 4.35 3.06
CA ALA A 142 0.51 5.25 2.11
C ALA A 142 1.12 4.49 0.92
N PHE A 143 1.92 3.47 1.20
CA PHE A 143 2.51 2.62 0.17
C PHE A 143 1.45 1.96 -0.70
N LEU A 144 0.45 1.32 -0.08
CA LEU A 144 -0.65 0.67 -0.81
C LEU A 144 -1.55 1.67 -1.53
N GLY A 145 -1.66 2.92 -1.06
CA GLY A 145 -2.34 4.01 -1.75
C GLY A 145 -1.70 4.33 -3.10
N HIS A 146 -0.37 4.41 -3.14
CA HIS A 146 0.36 4.53 -4.41
C HIS A 146 0.16 3.30 -5.31
N VAL A 147 0.26 2.09 -4.73
CA VAL A 147 0.02 0.85 -5.47
C VAL A 147 -1.39 0.83 -6.05
N GLY A 148 -2.41 1.12 -5.25
CA GLY A 148 -3.80 1.15 -5.67
C GLY A 148 -4.03 2.12 -6.82
N SER A 149 -3.53 3.35 -6.70
CA SER A 149 -3.64 4.38 -7.73
C SER A 149 -2.98 3.98 -9.06
N LYS A 150 -1.76 3.41 -9.00
CA LYS A 150 -0.96 3.09 -10.21
C LYS A 150 -1.34 1.77 -10.89
N THR A 151 -2.16 0.96 -10.24
CA THR A 151 -2.63 -0.33 -10.79
C THR A 151 -4.15 -0.41 -10.95
N SER A 152 -4.86 0.70 -10.71
CA SER A 152 -6.32 0.75 -10.79
C SER A 152 -6.83 0.72 -12.22
N CYS A 153 -7.93 0.01 -12.45
CA CYS A 153 -8.76 0.12 -13.64
C CYS A 153 -10.15 0.72 -13.34
N GLY A 154 -10.29 1.35 -12.16
CA GLY A 154 -11.55 1.99 -11.75
C GLY A 154 -11.74 3.35 -12.37
N TYR A 155 -12.96 3.56 -12.89
CA TYR A 155 -13.43 4.84 -13.36
C TYR A 155 -14.50 5.38 -12.41
N GLY A 156 -14.86 6.66 -12.52
CA GLY A 156 -15.81 7.30 -11.60
C GLY A 156 -17.17 6.63 -11.47
N VAL A 157 -17.58 5.83 -12.48
CA VAL A 157 -18.83 5.04 -12.49
C VAL A 157 -18.60 3.55 -12.18
N ALA A 158 -17.39 3.16 -11.80
CA ALA A 158 -17.05 1.76 -11.51
C ALA A 158 -17.83 1.22 -10.29
N THR A 159 -18.29 -0.03 -10.39
CA THR A 159 -18.99 -0.72 -9.29
C THR A 159 -18.11 -0.78 -8.04
N GLY A 160 -18.60 -0.32 -6.91
CA GLY A 160 -17.84 -0.22 -5.64
C GLY A 160 -17.01 1.05 -5.53
N GLY A 161 -17.15 1.97 -6.49
CA GLY A 161 -16.38 3.20 -6.58
C GLY A 161 -14.97 3.00 -7.18
N PRO A 162 -14.33 4.06 -7.67
CA PRO A 162 -13.06 3.99 -8.39
C PRO A 162 -11.91 3.44 -7.54
N LEU A 163 -11.93 3.70 -6.23
CA LEU A 163 -10.85 3.34 -5.31
C LEU A 163 -10.80 1.86 -4.92
N ALA A 164 -11.85 1.08 -5.26
CA ALA A 164 -11.91 -0.36 -4.99
C ALA A 164 -11.16 -1.22 -6.03
N TRP A 165 -10.66 -0.60 -7.11
CA TRP A 165 -10.10 -1.27 -8.28
C TRP A 165 -8.56 -1.29 -8.34
N GLY A 166 -7.88 -1.01 -7.24
CA GLY A 166 -6.45 -1.20 -7.14
C GLY A 166 -6.04 -2.66 -7.37
N LEU A 167 -4.82 -2.89 -7.84
CA LEU A 167 -4.28 -4.20 -8.22
C LEU A 167 -5.08 -4.88 -9.36
N CYS A 168 -5.76 -4.09 -10.19
CA CYS A 168 -6.43 -4.57 -11.39
C CYS A 168 -5.44 -4.91 -12.51
N TYR A 169 -4.34 -4.17 -12.60
CA TYR A 169 -3.25 -4.39 -13.54
C TYR A 169 -2.00 -4.88 -12.83
N ASN A 170 -1.19 -5.70 -13.50
CA ASN A 170 0.17 -6.05 -13.12
C ASN A 170 1.20 -5.58 -14.15
N LYS A 171 0.74 -5.05 -15.28
CA LYS A 171 1.56 -4.47 -16.34
C LYS A 171 0.76 -3.44 -17.15
N GLU A 172 1.49 -2.61 -17.88
CA GLU A 172 0.95 -1.75 -18.92
C GLU A 172 0.39 -2.58 -20.07
N MET A 173 -0.85 -2.28 -20.51
CA MET A 173 -1.59 -3.12 -21.45
C MET A 173 -1.28 -2.85 -22.92
N SER A 174 -0.89 -1.62 -23.25
CA SER A 174 -0.68 -1.22 -24.65
C SER A 174 0.54 -0.30 -24.74
N PRO A 175 1.76 -0.84 -24.52
CA PRO A 175 2.97 -0.03 -24.59
C PRO A 175 3.16 0.47 -26.04
N ASP A 176 3.41 1.75 -26.19
CA ASP A 176 3.64 2.41 -27.48
C ASP A 176 5.12 2.42 -27.90
N GLN A 177 6.01 1.99 -26.99
CA GLN A 177 7.45 1.96 -27.23
C GLN A 177 8.14 0.83 -26.45
N LEU A 178 9.41 0.60 -26.74
CA LEU A 178 10.22 -0.43 -26.06
C LEU A 178 10.76 0.01 -24.70
N TYR A 179 10.67 1.28 -24.35
CA TYR A 179 11.24 1.86 -23.12
C TYR A 179 12.72 1.55 -22.94
N CYS A 180 13.48 1.67 -24.03
CA CYS A 180 14.91 1.44 -24.09
C CYS A 180 15.63 2.78 -24.27
N ASP A 181 16.25 3.28 -23.21
CA ASP A 181 16.95 4.56 -23.20
C ASP A 181 18.39 4.43 -23.73
N ASP A 182 18.71 5.21 -24.74
CA ASP A 182 20.02 5.14 -25.44
C ASP A 182 21.20 5.56 -24.54
N TYR A 183 21.00 6.51 -23.64
CA TYR A 183 22.04 6.99 -22.73
C TYR A 183 22.48 5.90 -21.74
N TYR A 184 21.52 5.11 -21.26
CA TYR A 184 21.78 4.06 -20.28
C TYR A 184 22.15 2.70 -20.89
N LYS A 185 22.12 2.53 -22.22
CA LYS A 185 22.46 1.26 -22.88
C LYS A 185 23.87 0.73 -22.58
N LEU A 186 24.81 1.62 -22.26
CA LEU A 186 26.16 1.20 -21.89
C LEU A 186 26.24 0.50 -20.54
N THR A 187 25.40 0.92 -19.60
CA THR A 187 25.34 0.34 -18.24
C THR A 187 24.30 -0.76 -18.14
N TYR A 188 23.15 -0.53 -18.76
CA TYR A 188 22.00 -1.45 -18.76
C TYR A 188 21.56 -1.73 -20.20
N PRO A 189 22.26 -2.63 -20.90
CA PRO A 189 21.98 -2.91 -22.31
C PRO A 189 20.59 -3.51 -22.49
N CYS A 190 19.88 -3.02 -23.50
CA CYS A 190 18.56 -3.58 -23.82
C CYS A 190 18.72 -4.93 -24.51
N THR A 191 17.99 -5.92 -24.04
CA THR A 191 17.89 -7.23 -24.68
C THR A 191 17.08 -7.10 -25.97
N PRO A 192 17.57 -7.59 -27.12
CA PRO A 192 16.87 -7.49 -28.39
C PRO A 192 15.44 -8.09 -28.33
N GLY A 193 14.45 -7.32 -28.78
CA GLY A 193 13.06 -7.74 -28.79
C GLY A 193 12.32 -7.65 -27.43
N VAL A 194 13.01 -7.20 -26.38
CA VAL A 194 12.40 -7.01 -25.04
C VAL A 194 11.91 -5.59 -24.87
N SER A 195 10.69 -5.43 -24.35
CA SER A 195 10.13 -4.14 -23.95
C SER A 195 10.17 -3.97 -22.44
N TYR A 196 10.64 -2.80 -22.01
CA TYR A 196 10.75 -2.41 -20.60
C TYR A 196 9.59 -1.50 -20.17
N HIS A 197 8.39 -1.83 -20.64
CA HIS A 197 7.15 -1.16 -20.26
C HIS A 197 6.82 -1.41 -18.77
N GLY A 198 5.84 -0.68 -18.26
CA GLY A 198 5.46 -0.72 -16.84
C GLY A 198 5.02 -2.11 -16.37
N ARG A 199 5.66 -2.64 -15.31
CA ARG A 199 5.31 -3.92 -14.66
C ARG A 199 5.43 -3.82 -13.16
N GLY A 200 4.59 -4.55 -12.44
CA GLY A 200 4.64 -4.67 -10.98
C GLY A 200 3.70 -3.73 -10.25
N ALA A 201 3.78 -3.74 -8.90
CA ALA A 201 2.86 -3.03 -8.01
C ALA A 201 3.08 -1.50 -8.00
N LEU A 202 4.33 -1.02 -8.08
CA LEU A 202 4.68 0.34 -8.51
C LEU A 202 5.42 0.18 -9.84
N PRO A 203 4.75 0.38 -10.98
CA PRO A 203 5.27 -0.05 -12.26
C PRO A 203 6.70 0.43 -12.54
N VAL A 204 7.57 -0.52 -12.88
CA VAL A 204 8.96 -0.27 -13.30
C VAL A 204 8.97 -0.05 -14.80
N TYR A 205 9.53 1.07 -15.23
CA TYR A 205 9.68 1.47 -16.64
C TYR A 205 11.14 1.68 -16.96
N TRP A 206 11.53 1.50 -18.20
CA TRP A 206 12.85 1.76 -18.76
C TRP A 206 13.93 0.74 -18.35
N ASN A 207 14.78 0.39 -19.28
CA ASN A 207 15.89 -0.56 -19.11
C ASN A 207 16.74 -0.28 -17.87
N TYR A 208 17.09 0.98 -17.61
CA TYR A 208 17.95 1.34 -16.47
C TYR A 208 17.27 1.09 -15.12
N ASN A 209 15.96 1.32 -15.00
CA ASN A 209 15.23 1.00 -13.76
C ASN A 209 15.07 -0.50 -13.57
N TYR A 210 14.84 -1.26 -14.65
CA TYR A 210 14.85 -2.73 -14.61
C TYR A 210 16.22 -3.26 -14.19
N GLY A 211 17.29 -2.70 -14.75
CA GLY A 211 18.66 -3.06 -14.38
C GLY A 211 18.96 -2.81 -12.91
N GLN A 212 18.71 -1.59 -12.42
CA GLN A 212 18.93 -1.23 -11.02
C GLN A 212 18.10 -2.08 -10.06
N THR A 213 16.83 -2.31 -10.40
CA THR A 213 15.94 -3.16 -9.59
C THR A 213 16.44 -4.60 -9.58
N GLY A 214 16.86 -5.11 -10.73
CA GLY A 214 17.42 -6.46 -10.88
C GLY A 214 18.68 -6.67 -10.06
N GLU A 215 19.63 -5.73 -10.10
CA GLU A 215 20.84 -5.75 -9.26
C GLU A 215 20.51 -5.78 -7.78
N ALA A 216 19.57 -4.93 -7.34
CA ALA A 216 19.16 -4.84 -5.93
C ALA A 216 18.49 -6.12 -5.44
N LEU A 217 17.63 -6.72 -6.25
CA LEU A 217 16.89 -7.95 -5.92
C LEU A 217 17.66 -9.23 -6.29
N LYS A 218 18.83 -9.11 -6.95
CA LYS A 218 19.65 -10.24 -7.44
C LYS A 218 18.88 -11.14 -8.41
N VAL A 219 18.13 -10.52 -9.31
CA VAL A 219 17.34 -11.17 -10.35
C VAL A 219 17.66 -10.50 -11.68
N ASP A 220 17.88 -11.25 -12.73
CA ASP A 220 18.11 -10.70 -14.07
C ASP A 220 16.81 -10.17 -14.68
N LEU A 221 16.47 -8.91 -14.37
CA LEU A 221 15.30 -8.23 -14.91
C LEU A 221 15.56 -7.53 -16.25
N LEU A 222 16.81 -7.43 -16.71
CA LEU A 222 17.12 -6.93 -18.04
C LEU A 222 16.81 -7.97 -19.11
N SER A 223 17.18 -9.22 -18.88
CA SER A 223 16.85 -10.32 -19.80
C SER A 223 15.42 -10.82 -19.63
N HIS A 224 14.89 -10.72 -18.41
CA HIS A 224 13.62 -11.30 -18.00
C HIS A 224 12.71 -10.32 -17.25
N PRO A 225 12.28 -9.20 -17.90
CA PRO A 225 11.38 -8.23 -17.25
C PRO A 225 10.00 -8.82 -16.93
N GLU A 226 9.59 -9.89 -17.65
CA GLU A 226 8.33 -10.61 -17.43
C GLU A 226 8.26 -11.30 -16.06
N TYR A 227 9.36 -11.46 -15.34
CA TYR A 227 9.31 -11.99 -13.98
C TYR A 227 8.48 -11.12 -13.04
N LEU A 228 8.42 -9.78 -13.29
CA LEU A 228 7.57 -8.87 -12.51
C LEU A 228 6.07 -9.02 -12.80
N GLU A 229 5.69 -9.61 -13.91
CA GLU A 229 4.28 -9.89 -14.23
C GLU A 229 3.89 -11.35 -13.98
N ASN A 230 4.86 -12.23 -13.68
CA ASN A 230 4.65 -13.65 -13.41
C ASN A 230 4.84 -14.04 -11.95
N ASN A 231 5.41 -13.15 -11.11
CA ASN A 231 5.67 -13.41 -9.70
C ASN A 231 5.24 -12.19 -8.84
N ALA A 232 4.12 -12.33 -8.16
CA ALA A 232 3.54 -11.27 -7.33
C ALA A 232 4.44 -10.87 -6.15
N THR A 233 5.14 -11.83 -5.53
CA THR A 233 6.09 -11.53 -4.47
C THR A 233 7.23 -10.66 -4.98
N LEU A 234 7.82 -11.00 -6.12
CA LEU A 234 8.87 -10.21 -6.75
C LEU A 234 8.37 -8.81 -7.17
N ALA A 235 7.14 -8.74 -7.69
CA ALA A 235 6.51 -7.47 -8.06
C ALA A 235 6.32 -6.53 -6.84
N PHE A 236 5.94 -7.07 -5.68
CA PHE A 236 5.91 -6.32 -4.43
C PHE A 236 7.30 -5.99 -3.89
N GLN A 237 8.27 -6.91 -3.98
CA GLN A 237 9.66 -6.63 -3.58
C GLN A 237 10.24 -5.46 -4.37
N ALA A 238 10.05 -5.42 -5.69
CA ALA A 238 10.49 -4.31 -6.54
C ALA A 238 9.83 -2.97 -6.12
N ALA A 239 8.54 -2.99 -5.82
CA ALA A 239 7.81 -1.82 -5.38
C ALA A 239 8.27 -1.32 -3.99
N ILE A 240 8.44 -2.23 -3.02
CA ILE A 240 8.91 -1.87 -1.68
C ILE A 240 10.38 -1.42 -1.74
N TRP A 241 11.22 -2.05 -2.56
CA TRP A 241 12.58 -1.59 -2.78
C TRP A 241 12.61 -0.14 -3.30
N ARG A 242 11.77 0.20 -4.28
CA ARG A 242 11.64 1.57 -4.81
C ARG A 242 11.17 2.55 -3.73
N TRP A 243 10.23 2.14 -2.87
CA TRP A 243 9.76 2.94 -1.74
C TRP A 243 10.86 3.22 -0.71
N MET A 244 11.69 2.23 -0.41
CA MET A 244 12.74 2.27 0.61
C MET A 244 14.06 2.86 0.12
N THR A 245 14.23 3.03 -1.20
CA THR A 245 15.51 3.42 -1.81
C THR A 245 15.47 4.86 -2.31
N PRO A 246 16.45 5.70 -1.93
CA PRO A 246 16.60 7.03 -2.52
C PRO A 246 16.80 6.95 -4.04
N PRO A 247 16.11 7.77 -4.85
CA PRO A 247 16.26 7.76 -6.31
C PRO A 247 17.66 8.21 -6.74
N LYS A 248 18.35 9.02 -5.92
CA LYS A 248 19.76 9.45 -6.10
C LYS A 248 20.44 9.56 -4.74
N LYS A 249 21.76 9.45 -4.71
CA LYS A 249 22.59 9.37 -3.48
C LYS A 249 22.30 10.43 -2.41
N HIS A 250 21.86 11.62 -2.78
CA HIS A 250 21.65 12.74 -1.84
C HIS A 250 20.17 13.08 -1.62
N LEU A 251 19.27 12.28 -2.19
CA LEU A 251 17.84 12.46 -2.05
C LEU A 251 17.28 11.51 -0.97
N PRO A 252 16.17 11.84 -0.35
CA PRO A 252 15.48 10.91 0.55
C PRO A 252 14.76 9.80 -0.21
N SER A 253 14.49 8.69 0.46
CA SER A 253 13.52 7.71 0.00
C SER A 253 12.09 8.16 0.32
N ALA A 254 11.09 7.54 -0.33
CA ALA A 254 9.69 7.76 0.02
C ALA A 254 9.41 7.36 1.48
N HIS A 255 10.01 6.27 1.96
CA HIS A 255 9.99 5.89 3.36
C HIS A 255 10.50 7.02 4.27
N ASP A 256 11.71 7.55 4.02
CA ASP A 256 12.34 8.54 4.91
C ASP A 256 11.52 9.84 5.03
N VAL A 257 10.91 10.30 3.93
CA VAL A 257 10.06 11.51 3.96
C VAL A 257 8.73 11.24 4.66
N PHE A 258 8.20 10.02 4.59
CA PHE A 258 6.95 9.64 5.21
C PHE A 258 7.05 9.44 6.72
N VAL A 259 8.06 8.68 7.17
CA VAL A 259 8.24 8.38 8.61
C VAL A 259 8.93 9.52 9.37
N GLY A 260 9.28 10.61 8.69
CA GLY A 260 9.90 11.79 9.32
C GLY A 260 11.38 11.61 9.66
N LYS A 261 12.04 10.61 9.09
CA LYS A 261 13.49 10.41 9.20
C LYS A 261 14.26 11.47 8.41
N TRP A 262 13.78 11.82 7.23
CA TRP A 262 14.30 12.93 6.45
C TRP A 262 13.92 14.28 7.09
N LYS A 263 14.89 15.19 7.16
CA LYS A 263 14.70 16.56 7.65
C LYS A 263 15.03 17.53 6.52
N PRO A 264 14.10 18.44 6.17
CA PRO A 264 14.32 19.45 5.13
C PRO A 264 15.54 20.32 5.42
N THR A 265 16.37 20.52 4.42
CA THR A 265 17.42 21.54 4.40
C THR A 265 16.82 22.92 4.16
N LYS A 266 17.65 23.97 4.23
CA LYS A 266 17.22 25.33 3.83
C LYS A 266 16.76 25.40 2.36
N ASN A 267 17.43 24.64 1.49
CA ASN A 267 17.06 24.53 0.08
C ASN A 267 15.72 23.81 -0.11
N ASP A 268 15.49 22.74 0.65
CA ASP A 268 14.21 22.02 0.61
C ASP A 268 13.06 22.90 1.09
N THR A 269 13.30 23.71 2.14
CA THR A 269 12.30 24.68 2.63
C THR A 269 12.02 25.76 1.60
N ALA A 270 13.04 26.28 0.92
CA ALA A 270 12.87 27.25 -0.19
C ALA A 270 12.10 26.63 -1.37
N ALA A 271 12.34 25.36 -1.65
CA ALA A 271 11.62 24.57 -2.66
C ALA A 271 10.25 24.05 -2.18
N LYS A 272 9.77 24.52 -1.03
CA LYS A 272 8.49 24.14 -0.38
C LYS A 272 8.34 22.63 -0.11
N ARG A 273 9.43 21.86 -0.06
CA ARG A 273 9.41 20.42 0.24
C ARG A 273 9.17 20.22 1.72
N THR A 274 8.09 19.53 2.08
CA THR A 274 7.69 19.26 3.47
C THR A 274 7.53 17.73 3.68
N PRO A 275 7.98 17.18 4.83
CA PRO A 275 7.76 15.75 5.13
C PRO A 275 6.27 15.43 5.18
N GLY A 276 5.89 14.27 4.68
CA GLY A 276 4.53 13.78 4.66
C GLY A 276 4.20 12.98 3.40
N PHE A 277 2.93 12.71 3.19
CA PHE A 277 2.47 11.93 2.05
C PHE A 277 2.78 12.60 0.70
N GLY A 278 2.55 13.92 0.59
CA GLY A 278 2.87 14.69 -0.63
C GLY A 278 4.35 14.58 -1.03
N ALA A 279 5.27 14.55 -0.06
CA ALA A 279 6.68 14.33 -0.36
C ALA A 279 6.96 12.93 -0.92
N THR A 280 6.16 11.89 -0.59
CA THR A 280 6.30 10.57 -1.21
C THR A 280 5.92 10.60 -2.69
N ILE A 281 4.90 11.38 -3.05
CA ILE A 281 4.53 11.62 -4.46
C ILE A 281 5.69 12.30 -5.18
N ASN A 282 6.29 13.32 -4.54
CA ASN A 282 7.44 14.05 -5.10
C ASN A 282 8.67 13.14 -5.31
N VAL A 283 9.00 12.27 -4.35
CA VAL A 283 10.11 11.32 -4.51
C VAL A 283 9.89 10.35 -5.66
N LEU A 284 8.66 9.84 -5.80
CA LEU A 284 8.33 8.79 -6.77
C LEU A 284 8.01 9.34 -8.17
N TYR A 285 7.41 10.53 -8.27
CA TYR A 285 6.82 11.04 -9.50
C TYR A 285 6.95 12.58 -9.65
N GLY A 286 7.87 13.22 -8.90
CA GLY A 286 7.95 14.68 -8.79
C GLY A 286 7.93 15.43 -10.12
N ASP A 287 8.73 14.97 -11.09
CA ASP A 287 8.83 15.60 -12.41
C ASP A 287 7.53 15.58 -13.23
N GLN A 288 6.63 14.62 -12.91
CA GLN A 288 5.39 14.43 -13.66
C GLN A 288 4.18 15.05 -12.98
N ILE A 289 4.18 15.10 -11.63
CA ILE A 289 2.97 15.40 -10.85
C ILE A 289 3.09 16.69 -10.05
N CYS A 290 4.28 17.00 -9.48
CA CYS A 290 4.45 18.09 -8.54
C CYS A 290 4.73 19.43 -9.21
N ASN A 291 4.77 20.54 -8.42
CA ASN A 291 5.06 21.89 -8.86
C ASN A 291 4.09 22.45 -9.93
N SER A 292 2.87 21.98 -9.94
CA SER A 292 1.81 22.46 -10.86
C SER A 292 1.09 23.69 -10.34
N GLY A 293 1.26 24.04 -9.06
CA GLY A 293 0.54 25.11 -8.37
C GLY A 293 -0.92 24.75 -8.03
N PHE A 294 -1.38 23.56 -8.38
CA PHE A 294 -2.71 23.03 -8.08
C PHE A 294 -2.69 21.51 -8.01
N ASP A 295 -3.66 20.93 -7.32
CA ASP A 295 -3.82 19.47 -7.26
C ASP A 295 -4.40 18.97 -8.58
N ASN A 296 -3.57 18.29 -9.37
CA ASN A 296 -4.01 17.66 -10.61
C ASN A 296 -4.70 16.30 -10.34
N ASP A 297 -5.38 15.78 -11.36
CA ASP A 297 -6.19 14.55 -11.24
C ASP A 297 -5.36 13.33 -10.81
N GLU A 298 -4.12 13.24 -11.27
CA GLU A 298 -3.23 12.13 -10.91
C GLU A 298 -2.84 12.17 -9.44
N MET A 299 -2.47 13.35 -8.92
CA MET A 299 -2.18 13.55 -7.51
C MET A 299 -3.42 13.30 -6.65
N ASN A 300 -4.57 13.86 -7.05
CA ASN A 300 -5.85 13.64 -6.36
C ASN A 300 -6.22 12.16 -6.29
N ASN A 301 -5.97 11.40 -7.36
CA ASN A 301 -6.20 9.95 -7.37
C ASN A 301 -5.31 9.22 -6.37
N ILE A 302 -4.01 9.57 -6.29
CA ILE A 302 -3.07 8.98 -5.31
C ILE A 302 -3.50 9.31 -3.87
N VAL A 303 -3.79 10.58 -3.59
CA VAL A 303 -4.24 11.04 -2.26
C VAL A 303 -5.55 10.38 -1.85
N SER A 304 -6.51 10.28 -2.78
CA SER A 304 -7.81 9.65 -2.52
C SER A 304 -7.67 8.16 -2.16
N HIS A 305 -6.79 7.41 -2.83
CA HIS A 305 -6.50 6.02 -2.45
C HIS A 305 -5.88 5.93 -1.05
N TYR A 306 -4.93 6.81 -0.72
CA TYR A 306 -4.33 6.82 0.61
C TYR A 306 -5.36 7.08 1.71
N LEU A 307 -6.19 8.13 1.56
CA LEU A 307 -7.24 8.47 2.52
C LEU A 307 -8.28 7.34 2.69
N TYR A 308 -8.69 6.76 1.58
CA TYR A 308 -9.62 5.63 1.57
C TYR A 308 -9.02 4.40 2.27
N TYR A 309 -7.74 4.12 2.06
CA TYR A 309 -7.07 2.99 2.67
C TYR A 309 -6.80 3.20 4.16
N LEU A 310 -6.56 4.44 4.61
CA LEU A 310 -6.50 4.75 6.04
C LEU A 310 -7.81 4.38 6.75
N ASP A 311 -8.96 4.71 6.16
CA ASP A 311 -10.27 4.32 6.72
C ASP A 311 -10.42 2.80 6.77
N LEU A 312 -10.11 2.08 5.68
CA LEU A 312 -10.28 0.64 5.60
C LEU A 312 -9.31 -0.17 6.49
N ILE A 313 -8.14 0.39 6.78
CA ILE A 313 -7.17 -0.22 7.72
C ILE A 313 -7.58 0.05 9.18
N GLY A 314 -8.50 0.99 9.42
CA GLY A 314 -8.98 1.34 10.75
C GLY A 314 -8.14 2.41 11.44
N VAL A 315 -7.43 3.22 10.67
CA VAL A 315 -6.68 4.40 11.17
C VAL A 315 -7.58 5.64 11.19
N GLY A 316 -8.35 5.84 10.11
CA GLY A 316 -9.12 7.05 9.87
C GLY A 316 -8.35 8.09 9.05
N ARG A 317 -9.05 8.73 8.11
CA ARG A 317 -8.46 9.73 7.21
C ARG A 317 -8.01 11.00 7.90
N GLU A 318 -8.55 11.32 9.06
CA GLU A 318 -8.15 12.45 9.90
C GLU A 318 -6.70 12.36 10.36
N GLU A 319 -6.16 11.15 10.45
CA GLU A 319 -4.77 10.89 10.80
C GLU A 319 -3.77 11.14 9.65
N ALA A 320 -4.26 11.40 8.44
CA ALA A 320 -3.42 11.71 7.29
C ALA A 320 -2.68 13.06 7.42
N GLY A 321 -3.24 13.94 8.24
CA GLY A 321 -2.73 15.30 8.44
C GLY A 321 -3.36 16.34 7.49
N PRO A 322 -2.91 17.58 7.54
CA PRO A 322 -3.47 18.65 6.74
C PRO A 322 -3.07 18.55 5.26
N HIS A 323 -3.81 19.25 4.41
CA HIS A 323 -3.65 19.24 2.95
C HIS A 323 -2.21 19.50 2.47
N GLU A 324 -1.49 20.41 3.12
CA GLU A 324 -0.10 20.77 2.77
C GLU A 324 0.89 19.61 2.96
N LYS A 325 0.50 18.58 3.73
CA LYS A 325 1.27 17.34 3.88
C LYS A 325 0.82 16.24 2.92
N LEU A 326 -0.36 16.38 2.33
CA LEU A 326 -0.94 15.41 1.38
C LEU A 326 -0.58 15.73 -0.06
N SER A 327 -0.45 17.03 -0.38
CA SER A 327 -0.19 17.53 -1.72
C SER A 327 1.29 17.81 -1.95
N CYS A 328 1.74 17.68 -3.19
CA CYS A 328 3.02 18.21 -3.66
C CYS A 328 2.87 19.27 -4.75
N ALA A 329 1.67 19.88 -4.87
CA ALA A 329 1.37 20.85 -5.92
C ALA A 329 2.32 22.05 -5.94
N ASP A 330 2.75 22.48 -4.77
CA ASP A 330 3.68 23.60 -4.59
C ASP A 330 5.14 23.17 -4.39
N GLN A 331 5.42 21.87 -4.29
CA GLN A 331 6.78 21.37 -4.03
C GLN A 331 7.57 21.28 -5.34
N GLU A 332 8.75 21.89 -5.39
CA GLU A 332 9.68 21.63 -6.50
C GLU A 332 10.11 20.16 -6.50
N PRO A 333 10.18 19.50 -7.67
CA PRO A 333 10.64 18.12 -7.76
C PRO A 333 12.02 17.91 -7.12
N PHE A 334 12.23 16.78 -6.44
CA PHE A 334 13.54 16.42 -5.91
C PHE A 334 14.61 16.26 -6.99
N SER A 335 14.22 15.89 -8.20
CA SER A 335 15.08 15.75 -9.37
C SER A 335 15.68 17.07 -9.87
N SER A 336 14.96 18.20 -9.69
CA SER A 336 15.40 19.52 -10.13
C SER A 336 16.58 20.09 -9.31
N SER A 337 16.91 19.49 -8.16
CA SER A 337 17.98 19.97 -7.27
C SER A 337 19.42 19.75 -7.79
N SER A 338 19.59 19.33 -9.03
CA SER A 338 20.90 19.08 -9.67
C SER A 338 21.29 20.11 -10.75
N SER A 339 20.58 21.22 -10.90
CA SER A 339 20.95 22.24 -11.88
C SER A 339 21.71 23.40 -11.27
N ALA A 340 22.96 23.53 -11.67
CA ALA A 340 23.87 24.66 -11.83
C ALA A 340 23.85 25.81 -10.80
N PRO A 341 25.07 26.27 -10.39
CA PRO A 341 25.17 27.54 -9.70
C PRO A 341 24.67 28.67 -10.63
N PRO A 342 24.06 29.73 -10.06
CA PRO A 342 23.61 30.85 -10.86
C PRO A 342 24.81 31.41 -11.63
N SER A 343 24.70 31.51 -12.94
CA SER A 343 25.66 32.19 -13.78
C SER A 343 25.76 33.65 -13.26
N SER A 344 26.92 34.02 -12.75
CA SER A 344 27.27 35.38 -12.45
C SER A 344 27.07 36.21 -13.72
N GLY A 345 26.03 37.02 -13.75
CA GLY A 345 25.80 37.99 -14.79
C GLY A 345 27.00 38.93 -14.84
N SER A 346 27.77 38.88 -15.91
CA SER A 346 28.71 39.93 -16.29
C SER A 346 27.90 41.11 -16.81
N SER A 347 27.81 42.14 -15.99
CA SER A 347 27.48 43.47 -16.43
C SER A 347 28.62 44.04 -17.26
N SER A 348 28.38 44.37 -18.48
CA SER A 348 29.13 45.34 -19.27
C SER A 348 28.15 46.19 -20.05
#